data_f272561dd70783ebfa9acf65b84c48f0
#
_entry.id   f272561dd70783ebfa9acf65b84c48f0
#
_cell.length_a   1.000
_cell.length_b   1.000
_cell.length_c   1.000
_cell.angle_alpha   90.00
_cell.angle_beta   90.00
_cell.angle_gamma   90.00
#
_symmetry.space_group_name_H-M   'P 1'
#
loop_
_entity.id
_entity.type
_entity.pdbx_description
1 polymer ?
#
loop_
_entity_poly.entity_id
_entity_poly.type
_entity_poly.pdbx_seq_one_letter_code
_entity_poly.pdbx_strand_id
1 'polypeptide(L)'
;MLFLAVFCGFLAEYQLEHVIENQREKQFMRSMVEDLEKDIAGLETESKLVKTQYDKLDSLTEMIYEGDLSQFQVTKMYELQRRYLYPLTLKLINRTELQLTNSGGMRLIRNKQVADSIIYYWGITELLYDTKNNINVHRDRAKDISFIIFNNKYYKHTEGFSLGFSLDPSKGEPALMTRNPAVLSEFANRISHMSDLLKRNYKQGRVDHQARNAKRLIQLIKKEYHLE
;
A
#
# COMPACT_ATOMS: atom_id res chain seq x y z
N MET A 1 48.16 11.84 -41.08
CA MET A 1 47.02 12.77 -40.99
C MET A 1 45.71 12.05 -40.80
N LEU A 2 45.36 11.04 -41.62
CA LEU A 2 44.08 10.29 -41.52
C LEU A 2 43.85 9.63 -40.14
N PHE A 3 44.88 8.98 -39.56
CA PHE A 3 44.80 8.33 -38.24
C PHE A 3 44.44 9.31 -37.12
N LEU A 4 45.01 10.50 -37.09
CA LEU A 4 44.73 11.52 -36.12
C LEU A 4 43.28 12.01 -36.19
N ALA A 5 42.72 12.19 -37.40
CA ALA A 5 41.33 12.60 -37.58
C ALA A 5 40.35 11.53 -37.08
N VAL A 6 40.61 10.25 -37.39
CA VAL A 6 39.78 9.12 -36.91
C VAL A 6 39.88 9.00 -35.37
N PHE A 7 41.07 9.10 -34.81
CA PHE A 7 41.30 9.06 -33.35
C PHE A 7 40.56 10.20 -32.63
N CYS A 8 40.64 11.44 -33.14
CA CYS A 8 39.87 12.57 -32.58
C CYS A 8 38.37 12.37 -32.69
N GLY A 9 37.90 11.75 -33.78
CA GLY A 9 36.47 11.37 -33.93
C GLY A 9 36.00 10.41 -32.83
N PHE A 10 36.74 9.34 -32.58
CA PHE A 10 36.43 8.39 -31.50
C PHE A 10 36.46 9.03 -30.11
N LEU A 11 37.43 9.91 -29.85
CA LEU A 11 37.48 10.61 -28.56
C LEU A 11 36.28 11.56 -28.37
N ALA A 12 35.89 12.26 -29.42
CA ALA A 12 34.73 13.16 -29.38
C ALA A 12 33.43 12.36 -29.15
N GLU A 13 33.25 11.24 -29.85
CA GLU A 13 32.12 10.35 -29.70
C GLU A 13 32.05 9.76 -28.29
N TYR A 14 33.18 9.26 -27.78
CA TYR A 14 33.30 8.75 -26.40
C TYR A 14 32.94 9.80 -25.35
N GLN A 15 33.42 11.03 -25.51
CA GLN A 15 33.07 12.12 -24.60
C GLN A 15 31.59 12.50 -24.69
N LEU A 16 31.02 12.53 -25.90
CA LEU A 16 29.59 12.82 -26.10
C LEU A 16 28.71 11.74 -25.44
N GLU A 17 29.04 10.47 -25.60
CA GLU A 17 28.34 9.36 -24.98
C GLU A 17 28.33 9.50 -23.44
N HIS A 18 29.49 9.80 -22.84
CA HIS A 18 29.58 10.04 -21.40
C HIS A 18 28.72 11.22 -20.92
N VAL A 19 28.65 12.29 -21.67
CA VAL A 19 27.80 13.44 -21.35
C VAL A 19 26.31 13.05 -21.39
N ILE A 20 25.91 12.31 -22.44
CA ILE A 20 24.53 11.83 -22.60
C ILE A 20 24.15 10.86 -21.46
N GLU A 21 25.03 9.92 -21.11
CA GLU A 21 24.80 8.99 -20.01
C GLU A 21 24.64 9.71 -18.68
N ASN A 22 25.51 10.69 -18.36
CA ASN A 22 25.40 11.49 -17.16
C ASN A 22 24.08 12.28 -17.09
N GLN A 23 23.64 12.83 -18.21
CA GLN A 23 22.36 13.54 -18.27
C GLN A 23 21.18 12.60 -18.04
N ARG A 24 21.20 11.39 -18.62
CA ARG A 24 20.19 10.36 -18.41
C ARG A 24 20.16 9.88 -16.96
N GLU A 25 21.31 9.59 -16.38
CA GLU A 25 21.45 9.23 -14.97
C GLU A 25 20.80 10.29 -14.07
N LYS A 26 21.15 11.56 -14.28
CA LYS A 26 20.62 12.68 -13.51
C LYS A 26 19.09 12.84 -13.70
N GLN A 27 18.58 12.58 -14.91
CA GLN A 27 17.14 12.59 -15.17
C GLN A 27 16.42 11.46 -14.43
N PHE A 28 16.97 10.23 -14.40
CA PHE A 28 16.42 9.14 -13.61
C PHE A 28 16.40 9.47 -12.12
N MET A 29 17.44 10.10 -11.60
CA MET A 29 17.48 10.48 -10.19
C MET A 29 16.45 11.54 -9.83
N ARG A 30 16.17 12.51 -10.70
CA ARG A 30 15.06 13.46 -10.51
C ARG A 30 13.71 12.74 -10.50
N SER A 31 13.46 11.87 -11.47
CA SER A 31 12.22 11.08 -11.53
C SER A 31 12.07 10.18 -10.30
N MET A 32 13.15 9.60 -9.78
CA MET A 32 13.14 8.79 -8.57
C MET A 32 12.76 9.64 -7.34
N VAL A 33 13.28 10.85 -7.21
CA VAL A 33 12.91 11.75 -6.12
C VAL A 33 11.41 12.08 -6.17
N GLU A 34 10.88 12.42 -7.35
CA GLU A 34 9.44 12.68 -7.52
C GLU A 34 8.57 11.46 -7.15
N ASP A 35 8.98 10.25 -7.54
CA ASP A 35 8.26 9.03 -7.22
C ASP A 35 8.29 8.76 -5.71
N LEU A 36 9.45 8.91 -5.06
CA LEU A 36 9.62 8.73 -3.62
C LEU A 36 8.83 9.76 -2.78
N GLU A 37 8.72 11.01 -3.23
CA GLU A 37 7.92 12.04 -2.55
C GLU A 37 6.43 11.67 -2.56
N LYS A 38 5.92 11.14 -3.67
CA LYS A 38 4.54 10.63 -3.77
C LYS A 38 4.34 9.37 -2.91
N ASP A 39 5.33 8.49 -2.89
CA ASP A 39 5.30 7.28 -2.07
C ASP A 39 5.22 7.61 -0.58
N ILE A 40 5.97 8.60 -0.09
CA ILE A 40 5.90 9.06 1.30
C ILE A 40 4.47 9.50 1.64
N ALA A 41 3.85 10.32 0.81
CA ALA A 41 2.49 10.79 1.04
C ALA A 41 1.47 9.63 1.04
N GLY A 42 1.64 8.67 0.12
CA GLY A 42 0.81 7.46 0.05
C GLY A 42 0.97 6.58 1.29
N LEU A 43 2.21 6.32 1.72
CA LEU A 43 2.52 5.51 2.91
C LEU A 43 1.97 6.14 4.20
N GLU A 44 2.11 7.46 4.38
CA GLU A 44 1.59 8.19 5.54
C GLU A 44 0.05 8.15 5.58
N THR A 45 -0.61 8.25 4.43
CA THR A 45 -2.06 8.14 4.31
C THR A 45 -2.54 6.72 4.64
N GLU A 46 -1.91 5.72 4.06
CA GLU A 46 -2.24 4.30 4.29
C GLU A 46 -2.06 3.93 5.77
N SER A 47 -0.97 4.39 6.40
CA SER A 47 -0.72 4.13 7.84
C SER A 47 -1.88 4.62 8.72
N LYS A 48 -2.44 5.80 8.44
CA LYS A 48 -3.59 6.35 9.18
C LYS A 48 -4.87 5.57 8.93
N LEU A 49 -5.14 5.21 7.66
CA LEU A 49 -6.33 4.44 7.28
C LEU A 49 -6.33 3.05 7.93
N VAL A 50 -5.19 2.37 7.88
CA VAL A 50 -5.03 1.03 8.47
C VAL A 50 -5.16 1.07 9.99
N LYS A 51 -4.64 2.11 10.64
CA LYS A 51 -4.84 2.29 12.08
C LYS A 51 -6.34 2.34 12.42
N THR A 52 -7.10 3.18 11.72
CA THR A 52 -8.54 3.26 11.93
C THR A 52 -9.23 1.92 11.62
N GLN A 53 -8.78 1.21 10.59
CA GLN A 53 -9.34 -0.08 10.20
C GLN A 53 -9.20 -1.12 11.31
N TYR A 54 -7.98 -1.35 11.83
CA TYR A 54 -7.83 -2.37 12.88
C TYR A 54 -8.49 -1.99 14.20
N ASP A 55 -8.49 -0.72 14.61
CA ASP A 55 -9.19 -0.26 15.81
C ASP A 55 -10.70 -0.56 15.71
N LYS A 56 -11.31 -0.40 14.54
CA LYS A 56 -12.73 -0.67 14.30
C LYS A 56 -13.06 -2.15 14.13
N LEU A 57 -12.14 -2.94 13.58
CA LEU A 57 -12.27 -4.39 13.52
C LEU A 57 -12.18 -5.00 14.93
N ASP A 58 -11.31 -4.48 15.80
CA ASP A 58 -11.27 -4.88 17.21
C ASP A 58 -12.60 -4.61 17.90
N SER A 59 -13.15 -3.40 17.72
CA SER A 59 -14.46 -3.07 18.30
C SER A 59 -15.56 -4.02 17.80
N LEU A 60 -15.55 -4.40 16.52
CA LEU A 60 -16.50 -5.38 15.99
C LEU A 60 -16.29 -6.78 16.61
N THR A 61 -15.06 -7.19 16.80
CA THR A 61 -14.73 -8.46 17.46
C THR A 61 -15.20 -8.51 18.90
N GLU A 62 -14.96 -7.45 19.68
CA GLU A 62 -15.39 -7.30 21.06
C GLU A 62 -16.93 -7.38 21.18
N MET A 63 -17.66 -6.64 20.34
CA MET A 63 -19.13 -6.69 20.31
C MET A 63 -19.68 -8.10 20.08
N ILE A 64 -19.01 -8.90 19.22
CA ILE A 64 -19.43 -10.27 18.96
C ILE A 64 -19.15 -11.17 20.18
N TYR A 65 -17.99 -11.01 20.83
CA TYR A 65 -17.61 -11.81 22.00
C TYR A 65 -18.42 -11.48 23.24
N GLU A 66 -18.81 -10.21 23.43
CA GLU A 66 -19.71 -9.80 24.51
C GLU A 66 -21.10 -10.41 24.37
N GLY A 67 -21.51 -10.77 23.14
CA GLY A 67 -22.74 -11.47 22.86
C GLY A 67 -24.01 -10.62 23.02
N ASP A 68 -23.89 -9.29 23.19
CA ASP A 68 -25.06 -8.38 23.16
C ASP A 68 -25.54 -8.22 21.70
N LEU A 69 -26.64 -8.84 21.38
CA LEU A 69 -27.31 -8.77 20.09
C LEU A 69 -28.56 -7.88 20.14
N SER A 70 -28.57 -6.84 20.98
CA SER A 70 -29.58 -5.79 20.95
C SER A 70 -29.62 -5.10 19.58
N GLN A 71 -30.75 -4.49 19.26
CA GLN A 71 -30.94 -3.84 17.95
C GLN A 71 -29.87 -2.76 17.68
N PHE A 72 -29.52 -2.01 18.72
CA PHE A 72 -28.46 -1.00 18.62
C PHE A 72 -27.09 -1.64 18.24
N GLN A 73 -26.70 -2.71 18.92
CA GLN A 73 -25.45 -3.41 18.65
C GLN A 73 -25.44 -4.06 17.26
N VAL A 74 -26.54 -4.70 16.86
CA VAL A 74 -26.67 -5.29 15.51
C VAL A 74 -26.49 -4.22 14.43
N THR A 75 -27.18 -3.07 14.59
CA THR A 75 -27.02 -1.94 13.64
C THR A 75 -25.56 -1.49 13.54
N LYS A 76 -24.88 -1.37 14.69
CA LYS A 76 -23.46 -1.00 14.74
C LYS A 76 -22.54 -2.03 14.09
N MET A 77 -22.82 -3.32 14.30
CA MET A 77 -22.07 -4.41 13.65
C MET A 77 -22.19 -4.33 12.11
N TYR A 78 -23.38 -4.04 11.57
CA TYR A 78 -23.58 -3.83 10.13
C TYR A 78 -22.73 -2.67 9.60
N GLU A 79 -22.70 -1.54 10.32
CA GLU A 79 -21.86 -0.39 9.92
C GLU A 79 -20.38 -0.71 9.93
N LEU A 80 -19.90 -1.32 11.02
CA LEU A 80 -18.47 -1.65 11.19
C LEU A 80 -18.02 -2.68 10.15
N GLN A 81 -18.79 -3.77 9.97
CA GLN A 81 -18.48 -4.80 8.99
C GLN A 81 -18.36 -4.21 7.58
N ARG A 82 -19.37 -3.43 7.16
CA ARG A 82 -19.39 -2.88 5.79
C ARG A 82 -18.31 -1.85 5.56
N ARG A 83 -18.04 -1.00 6.55
CA ARG A 83 -17.12 0.12 6.44
C ARG A 83 -15.65 -0.28 6.59
N TYR A 84 -15.34 -1.30 7.39
CA TYR A 84 -13.95 -1.60 7.75
C TYR A 84 -13.42 -2.96 7.28
N LEU A 85 -14.28 -3.84 6.75
CA LEU A 85 -13.86 -5.08 6.11
C LEU A 85 -13.58 -4.86 4.61
N TYR A 86 -12.77 -3.85 4.30
CA TYR A 86 -12.34 -3.53 2.92
C TYR A 86 -10.89 -4.00 2.67
N PRO A 87 -10.49 -4.18 1.40
CA PRO A 87 -9.13 -4.59 1.07
C PRO A 87 -8.12 -3.46 1.28
N LEU A 88 -6.89 -3.83 1.60
CA LEU A 88 -5.77 -2.90 1.54
C LEU A 88 -5.47 -2.53 0.09
N THR A 89 -5.27 -1.24 -0.16
CA THR A 89 -5.10 -0.71 -1.52
C THR A 89 -3.74 -0.06 -1.74
N LEU A 90 -2.79 -0.22 -0.80
CA LEU A 90 -1.45 0.36 -0.93
C LEU A 90 -0.87 0.14 -2.34
N LYS A 91 -0.54 1.24 -2.99
CA LYS A 91 0.11 1.25 -4.30
C LYS A 91 1.17 2.34 -4.31
N LEU A 92 2.42 1.94 -4.48
CA LEU A 92 3.56 2.84 -4.62
C LEU A 92 3.85 3.09 -6.10
N ILE A 93 4.57 4.16 -6.38
CA ILE A 93 4.91 4.55 -7.74
C ILE A 93 6.09 3.71 -8.23
N ASN A 94 5.91 3.02 -9.34
CA ASN A 94 6.95 2.17 -9.93
C ASN A 94 7.43 2.67 -11.30
N ARG A 95 7.15 3.91 -11.66
CA ARG A 95 7.48 4.49 -12.96
C ARG A 95 8.98 4.43 -13.24
N THR A 96 9.77 4.99 -12.34
CA THR A 96 11.24 5.05 -12.49
C THR A 96 11.86 3.68 -12.34
N GLU A 97 11.34 2.82 -11.45
CA GLU A 97 11.75 1.42 -11.32
C GLU A 97 11.63 0.67 -12.65
N LEU A 98 10.45 0.72 -13.27
CA LEU A 98 10.20 0.07 -14.56
C LEU A 98 11.10 0.62 -15.68
N GLN A 99 11.38 1.92 -15.69
CA GLN A 99 12.29 2.51 -16.66
C GLN A 99 13.73 2.01 -16.46
N LEU A 100 14.23 2.04 -15.23
CA LEU A 100 15.58 1.61 -14.91
C LEU A 100 15.80 0.11 -15.16
N THR A 101 14.84 -0.72 -14.83
CA THR A 101 14.94 -2.18 -15.00
C THR A 101 14.80 -2.60 -16.46
N ASN A 102 13.78 -2.10 -17.17
CA ASN A 102 13.48 -2.53 -18.54
C ASN A 102 14.48 -1.97 -19.57
N SER A 103 15.04 -0.78 -19.33
CA SER A 103 16.03 -0.19 -20.23
C SER A 103 17.47 -0.58 -19.93
N GLY A 104 17.71 -1.39 -18.87
CA GLY A 104 19.06 -1.62 -18.35
C GLY A 104 19.69 -0.37 -17.75
N GLY A 105 18.87 0.63 -17.39
CA GLY A 105 19.30 1.93 -16.87
C GLY A 105 20.02 1.86 -15.53
N MET A 106 19.86 0.78 -14.75
CA MET A 106 20.58 0.58 -13.50
C MET A 106 22.10 0.64 -13.67
N ARG A 107 22.64 0.23 -14.81
CA ARG A 107 24.08 0.33 -15.13
C ARG A 107 24.58 1.76 -15.27
N LEU A 108 23.66 2.72 -15.53
CA LEU A 108 24.02 4.13 -15.66
C LEU A 108 24.24 4.78 -14.29
N ILE A 109 23.73 4.19 -13.21
CA ILE A 109 23.88 4.72 -11.84
C ILE A 109 25.29 4.41 -11.36
N ARG A 110 26.17 5.39 -11.45
CA ARG A 110 27.59 5.24 -11.11
C ARG A 110 27.86 5.24 -9.62
N ASN A 111 27.05 5.94 -8.85
CA ASN A 111 27.17 5.95 -7.40
C ASN A 111 26.60 4.64 -6.83
N LYS A 112 27.51 3.75 -6.40
CA LYS A 112 27.13 2.43 -5.86
C LYS A 112 26.22 2.54 -4.64
N GLN A 113 26.45 3.50 -3.73
CA GLN A 113 25.63 3.67 -2.54
C GLN A 113 24.19 4.04 -2.90
N VAL A 114 23.99 4.89 -3.93
CA VAL A 114 22.67 5.22 -4.45
C VAL A 114 22.02 4.00 -5.09
N ALA A 115 22.74 3.27 -5.96
CA ALA A 115 22.21 2.06 -6.60
C ALA A 115 21.75 1.01 -5.58
N ASP A 116 22.60 0.70 -4.59
CA ASP A 116 22.29 -0.27 -3.52
C ASP A 116 21.07 0.20 -2.68
N SER A 117 20.97 1.49 -2.39
CA SER A 117 19.84 2.06 -1.63
C SER A 117 18.53 2.01 -2.41
N ILE A 118 18.56 2.19 -3.73
CA ILE A 118 17.41 2.04 -4.61
C ILE A 118 16.93 0.57 -4.61
N ILE A 119 17.84 -0.37 -4.81
CA ILE A 119 17.53 -1.81 -4.79
C ILE A 119 16.94 -2.22 -3.44
N TYR A 120 17.51 -1.74 -2.33
CA TYR A 120 16.99 -1.98 -1.00
C TYR A 120 15.56 -1.44 -0.83
N TYR A 121 15.29 -0.21 -1.31
CA TYR A 121 13.97 0.39 -1.26
C TYR A 121 12.93 -0.46 -2.02
N TRP A 122 13.25 -0.92 -3.22
CA TRP A 122 12.37 -1.77 -4.02
C TRP A 122 12.11 -3.13 -3.35
N GLY A 123 13.13 -3.77 -2.80
CA GLY A 123 12.98 -5.05 -2.09
C GLY A 123 12.03 -4.95 -0.89
N ILE A 124 12.07 -3.84 -0.13
CA ILE A 124 11.10 -3.60 0.96
C ILE A 124 9.70 -3.32 0.39
N THR A 125 9.58 -2.65 -0.75
CA THR A 125 8.30 -2.42 -1.43
C THR A 125 7.63 -3.72 -1.84
N GLU A 126 8.37 -4.67 -2.42
CA GLU A 126 7.86 -6.00 -2.76
C GLU A 126 7.36 -6.74 -1.51
N LEU A 127 8.12 -6.72 -0.41
CA LEU A 127 7.71 -7.30 0.86
C LEU A 127 6.42 -6.68 1.41
N LEU A 128 6.21 -5.39 1.22
CA LEU A 128 4.96 -4.73 1.61
C LEU A 128 3.78 -5.20 0.74
N TYR A 129 3.98 -5.41 -0.55
CA TYR A 129 2.95 -5.96 -1.44
C TYR A 129 2.58 -7.40 -1.09
N ASP A 130 3.54 -8.24 -0.79
CA ASP A 130 3.29 -9.63 -0.35
C ASP A 130 2.51 -9.64 0.96
N THR A 131 2.89 -8.78 1.89
CA THR A 131 2.17 -8.60 3.16
C THR A 131 0.73 -8.15 2.92
N LYS A 132 0.52 -7.15 2.07
CA LYS A 132 -0.81 -6.68 1.67
C LYS A 132 -1.66 -7.79 1.08
N ASN A 133 -1.09 -8.57 0.15
CA ASN A 133 -1.79 -9.67 -0.50
C ASN A 133 -2.19 -10.74 0.51
N ASN A 134 -1.30 -11.10 1.43
CA ASN A 134 -1.59 -12.04 2.50
C ASN A 134 -2.75 -11.56 3.40
N ILE A 135 -2.72 -10.30 3.83
CA ILE A 135 -3.81 -9.71 4.64
C ILE A 135 -5.13 -9.71 3.87
N ASN A 136 -5.11 -9.41 2.56
CA ASN A 136 -6.32 -9.43 1.73
C ASN A 136 -6.91 -10.83 1.60
N VAL A 137 -6.11 -11.89 1.55
CA VAL A 137 -6.61 -13.28 1.59
C VAL A 137 -7.38 -13.56 2.89
N HIS A 138 -6.87 -13.11 4.05
CA HIS A 138 -7.57 -13.27 5.32
C HIS A 138 -8.86 -12.42 5.38
N ARG A 139 -8.83 -11.21 4.81
CA ARG A 139 -10.00 -10.37 4.67
C ARG A 139 -11.09 -11.05 3.81
N ASP A 140 -10.72 -11.66 2.69
CA ASP A 140 -11.69 -12.35 1.82
C ASP A 140 -12.37 -13.50 2.55
N ARG A 141 -11.61 -14.30 3.31
CA ARG A 141 -12.17 -15.38 4.14
C ARG A 141 -13.13 -14.87 5.22
N ALA A 142 -12.83 -13.73 5.84
CA ALA A 142 -13.75 -13.10 6.80
C ALA A 142 -15.01 -12.57 6.08
N LYS A 143 -14.86 -12.01 4.89
CA LYS A 143 -15.97 -11.52 4.07
C LYS A 143 -16.92 -12.64 3.65
N ASP A 144 -16.40 -13.82 3.30
CA ASP A 144 -17.27 -14.96 2.94
C ASP A 144 -18.19 -15.36 4.09
N ILE A 145 -17.66 -15.42 5.32
CA ILE A 145 -18.49 -15.70 6.50
C ILE A 145 -19.46 -14.53 6.76
N SER A 146 -19.07 -13.29 6.52
CA SER A 146 -19.94 -12.15 6.73
C SER A 146 -21.23 -12.23 5.90
N PHE A 147 -21.22 -12.84 4.72
CA PHE A 147 -22.40 -13.06 3.89
C PHE A 147 -23.41 -14.06 4.49
N ILE A 148 -22.98 -14.90 5.43
CA ILE A 148 -23.87 -15.80 6.17
C ILE A 148 -24.54 -15.08 7.35
N ILE A 149 -23.89 -14.01 7.85
CA ILE A 149 -24.33 -13.29 9.06
C ILE A 149 -25.13 -12.05 8.70
N PHE A 150 -24.69 -11.27 7.72
CA PHE A 150 -25.23 -9.97 7.37
C PHE A 150 -25.98 -10.00 6.05
N ASN A 151 -27.23 -9.52 6.05
CA ASN A 151 -28.04 -9.46 4.85
C ASN A 151 -27.81 -8.14 4.08
N ASN A 152 -27.30 -8.25 2.88
CA ASN A 152 -26.97 -7.10 2.02
C ASN A 152 -28.20 -6.24 1.65
N LYS A 153 -29.46 -6.74 1.84
CA LYS A 153 -30.67 -5.96 1.57
C LYS A 153 -30.76 -4.66 2.38
N TYR A 154 -30.12 -4.61 3.55
CA TYR A 154 -30.16 -3.45 4.44
C TYR A 154 -29.21 -2.31 4.04
N TYR A 155 -28.33 -2.52 3.08
CA TYR A 155 -27.45 -1.46 2.60
C TYR A 155 -28.08 -0.70 1.43
N LYS A 156 -27.86 0.61 1.39
CA LYS A 156 -28.19 1.41 0.20
C LYS A 156 -27.33 0.95 -0.98
N HIS A 157 -27.99 0.72 -2.12
CA HIS A 157 -27.31 0.62 -3.38
C HIS A 157 -27.03 2.06 -3.87
N THR A 158 -25.79 2.54 -3.71
CA THR A 158 -25.37 3.82 -4.27
C THR A 158 -24.92 3.58 -5.71
N GLU A 159 -25.58 4.24 -6.65
CA GLU A 159 -25.05 4.35 -8.01
C GLU A 159 -23.80 5.23 -7.98
N GLY A 160 -22.69 4.69 -8.49
CA GLY A 160 -21.41 5.38 -8.58
C GLY A 160 -20.39 4.96 -7.51
N PHE A 161 -19.18 5.50 -7.64
CA PHE A 161 -17.99 5.19 -6.83
C PHE A 161 -18.01 5.89 -5.45
N SER A 162 -19.20 6.04 -4.85
CA SER A 162 -19.32 6.64 -3.51
C SER A 162 -18.99 5.59 -2.45
N LEU A 163 -17.93 5.84 -1.68
CA LEU A 163 -17.56 5.09 -0.47
C LEU A 163 -18.59 5.27 0.69
N GLY A 164 -19.76 5.85 0.40
CA GLY A 164 -20.84 6.08 1.35
C GLY A 164 -21.59 4.78 1.66
N PHE A 165 -21.06 3.97 2.57
CA PHE A 165 -21.76 2.79 3.09
C PHE A 165 -22.73 3.23 4.17
N SER A 166 -23.99 3.44 3.82
CA SER A 166 -25.07 3.69 4.77
C SER A 166 -26.11 2.59 4.73
N LEU A 167 -26.74 2.34 5.87
CA LEU A 167 -27.93 1.52 5.93
C LEU A 167 -29.08 2.25 5.22
N ASP A 168 -29.99 1.49 4.62
CA ASP A 168 -31.19 1.99 3.98
C ASP A 168 -32.37 1.99 4.97
N PRO A 169 -32.80 3.18 5.45
CA PRO A 169 -33.91 3.24 6.41
C PRO A 169 -35.21 2.66 5.87
N SER A 170 -35.39 2.64 4.54
CA SER A 170 -36.61 2.08 3.91
C SER A 170 -36.73 0.56 4.04
N LYS A 171 -35.61 -0.13 4.40
CA LYS A 171 -35.56 -1.58 4.58
C LYS A 171 -35.85 -2.04 6.00
N GLY A 172 -36.18 -1.09 6.89
CA GLY A 172 -36.39 -1.35 8.32
C GLY A 172 -35.10 -1.59 9.10
N GLU A 173 -35.26 -2.05 10.33
CA GLU A 173 -34.12 -2.33 11.21
C GLU A 173 -33.32 -3.55 10.76
N PRO A 174 -31.98 -3.45 10.70
CA PRO A 174 -31.13 -4.57 10.28
C PRO A 174 -31.18 -5.72 11.30
N ALA A 175 -31.34 -6.94 10.79
CA ALA A 175 -31.32 -8.17 11.58
C ALA A 175 -30.27 -9.14 11.05
N LEU A 176 -29.60 -9.86 11.95
CA LEU A 176 -28.67 -10.91 11.58
C LEU A 176 -29.40 -12.08 10.94
N MET A 177 -28.83 -12.65 9.86
CA MET A 177 -29.34 -13.86 9.20
C MET A 177 -29.15 -15.09 10.07
N THR A 178 -28.18 -15.09 10.95
CA THR A 178 -27.93 -16.13 11.94
C THR A 178 -27.45 -15.53 13.25
N ARG A 179 -27.87 -16.16 14.36
CA ARG A 179 -27.37 -15.88 15.72
C ARG A 179 -26.62 -17.10 16.27
N ASN A 180 -26.23 -18.06 15.41
CA ASN A 180 -25.49 -19.23 15.83
C ASN A 180 -24.14 -18.81 16.42
N PRO A 181 -23.84 -19.11 17.69
CA PRO A 181 -22.60 -18.67 18.35
C PRO A 181 -21.36 -19.20 17.66
N ALA A 182 -21.38 -20.39 17.09
CA ALA A 182 -20.23 -20.95 16.38
C ALA A 182 -19.88 -20.15 15.10
N VAL A 183 -20.91 -19.73 14.35
CA VAL A 183 -20.71 -18.90 13.13
C VAL A 183 -20.23 -17.50 13.50
N LEU A 184 -20.80 -16.90 14.54
CA LEU A 184 -20.38 -15.58 15.02
C LEU A 184 -18.94 -15.62 15.55
N SER A 185 -18.58 -16.65 16.33
CA SER A 185 -17.21 -16.81 16.84
C SER A 185 -16.21 -17.06 15.72
N GLU A 186 -16.55 -17.85 14.68
CA GLU A 186 -15.67 -18.06 13.54
C GLU A 186 -15.41 -16.74 12.79
N PHE A 187 -16.44 -15.93 12.59
CA PHE A 187 -16.30 -14.59 12.00
C PHE A 187 -15.40 -13.69 12.87
N ALA A 188 -15.67 -13.62 14.18
CA ALA A 188 -14.88 -12.84 15.14
C ALA A 188 -13.41 -13.26 15.14
N ASN A 189 -13.13 -14.57 15.14
CA ASN A 189 -11.75 -15.10 15.07
C ASN A 189 -11.04 -14.67 13.79
N ARG A 190 -11.72 -14.66 12.64
CA ARG A 190 -11.11 -14.25 11.36
C ARG A 190 -10.81 -12.77 11.31
N ILE A 191 -11.73 -11.91 11.76
CA ILE A 191 -11.49 -10.47 11.78
C ILE A 191 -10.44 -10.09 12.83
N SER A 192 -10.40 -10.77 13.98
CA SER A 192 -9.34 -10.61 15.00
C SER A 192 -7.98 -10.98 14.43
N HIS A 193 -7.88 -12.12 13.74
CA HIS A 193 -6.62 -12.52 13.08
C HIS A 193 -6.17 -11.49 12.02
N MET A 194 -7.13 -11.00 11.20
CA MET A 194 -6.83 -9.92 10.25
C MET A 194 -6.33 -8.65 10.96
N SER A 195 -7.01 -8.24 12.04
CA SER A 195 -6.60 -7.08 12.85
C SER A 195 -5.19 -7.22 13.39
N ASP A 196 -4.84 -8.41 13.91
CA ASP A 196 -3.48 -8.70 14.40
C ASP A 196 -2.42 -8.63 13.29
N LEU A 197 -2.74 -9.10 12.09
CA LEU A 197 -1.87 -8.97 10.93
C LEU A 197 -1.66 -7.49 10.56
N LEU A 198 -2.73 -6.69 10.56
CA LEU A 198 -2.65 -5.25 10.33
C LEU A 198 -1.77 -4.56 11.37
N LYS A 199 -1.99 -4.82 12.67
CA LYS A 199 -1.21 -4.25 13.78
C LYS A 199 0.27 -4.61 13.65
N ARG A 200 0.60 -5.88 13.43
CA ARG A 200 2.00 -6.34 13.30
C ARG A 200 2.73 -5.66 12.14
N ASN A 201 2.07 -5.48 11.00
CA ASN A 201 2.71 -4.95 9.80
C ASN A 201 2.72 -3.42 9.73
N TYR A 202 1.71 -2.76 10.28
CA TYR A 202 1.58 -1.31 10.24
C TYR A 202 1.98 -0.64 11.57
N LYS A 203 1.49 -1.13 12.74
CA LYS A 203 1.84 -0.56 14.06
C LYS A 203 3.31 -0.82 14.43
N GLN A 204 3.88 -1.96 14.03
CA GLN A 204 5.31 -2.26 14.24
C GLN A 204 6.24 -1.54 13.25
N GLY A 205 5.69 -0.65 12.45
CA GLY A 205 6.45 0.35 11.73
C GLY A 205 7.02 -0.07 10.38
N ARG A 206 6.56 -1.15 9.73
CA ARG A 206 7.06 -1.51 8.39
C ARG A 206 6.75 -0.42 7.36
N VAL A 207 5.51 0.09 7.35
CA VAL A 207 5.11 1.18 6.46
C VAL A 207 5.83 2.47 6.82
N ASP A 208 5.92 2.80 8.12
CA ASP A 208 6.67 3.97 8.59
C ASP A 208 8.18 3.82 8.35
N HIS A 209 8.70 2.58 8.42
CA HIS A 209 10.09 2.30 8.06
C HIS A 209 10.34 2.57 6.59
N GLN A 210 9.44 2.14 5.70
CA GLN A 210 9.57 2.40 4.27
C GLN A 210 9.48 3.89 3.94
N ALA A 211 8.59 4.64 4.61
CA ALA A 211 8.55 6.10 4.48
C ALA A 211 9.87 6.77 4.93
N ARG A 212 10.48 6.28 6.01
CA ARG A 212 11.82 6.75 6.44
C ARG A 212 12.91 6.38 5.45
N ASN A 213 12.86 5.18 4.86
CA ASN A 213 13.79 4.77 3.81
C ASN A 213 13.69 5.67 2.59
N ALA A 214 12.46 5.99 2.15
CA ALA A 214 12.24 6.93 1.04
C ALA A 214 12.84 8.30 1.35
N LYS A 215 12.62 8.86 2.55
CA LYS A 215 13.19 10.14 2.98
C LYS A 215 14.72 10.14 2.96
N ARG A 216 15.34 9.06 3.46
CA ARG A 216 16.81 8.89 3.45
C ARG A 216 17.36 8.77 2.02
N LEU A 217 16.67 8.03 1.17
CA LEU A 217 17.07 7.85 -0.23
C LEU A 217 16.96 9.16 -1.00
N ILE A 218 15.91 9.97 -0.79
CA ILE A 218 15.81 11.33 -1.36
C ILE A 218 17.00 12.18 -0.94
N GLN A 219 17.32 12.23 0.34
CA GLN A 219 18.44 13.00 0.86
C GLN A 219 19.78 12.58 0.22
N LEU A 220 20.00 11.26 0.09
CA LEU A 220 21.18 10.72 -0.54
C LEU A 220 21.26 11.12 -2.02
N ILE A 221 20.16 10.93 -2.78
CA ILE A 221 20.13 11.29 -4.20
C ILE A 221 20.35 12.80 -4.38
N LYS A 222 19.65 13.64 -3.63
CA LYS A 222 19.78 15.11 -3.73
C LYS A 222 21.22 15.55 -3.45
N LYS A 223 21.87 14.97 -2.44
CA LYS A 223 23.27 15.25 -2.10
C LYS A 223 24.23 14.84 -3.23
N GLU A 224 24.15 13.60 -3.69
CA GLU A 224 25.13 13.03 -4.63
C GLU A 224 24.99 13.59 -6.06
N TYR A 225 23.79 14.00 -6.46
CA TYR A 225 23.50 14.52 -7.81
C TYR A 225 23.28 16.03 -7.83
N HIS A 226 23.49 16.72 -6.70
CA HIS A 226 23.30 18.17 -6.55
C HIS A 226 21.93 18.63 -7.07
N LEU A 227 20.86 17.95 -6.61
CA LEU A 227 19.47 18.31 -6.90
C LEU A 227 18.91 19.20 -5.80
N GLU A 228 18.12 20.20 -6.18
CA GLU A 228 17.40 21.09 -5.26
C GLU A 228 16.22 20.41 -4.56
#